data_101bdedc66f9870d609de009affa0ecf
#
_entry.id   101bdedc66f9870d609de009affa0ecf
#
_cell.length_a   1.000
_cell.length_b   1.000
_cell.length_c   1.000
_cell.angle_alpha   90.00
_cell.angle_beta   90.00
_cell.angle_gamma   90.00
#
_symmetry.space_group_name_H-M   'P 1'
#
loop_
_entity.id
_entity.type
_entity.pdbx_description
1 polymer ?
#
loop_
_entity_poly.entity_id
_entity_poly.type
_entity_poly.pdbx_seq_one_letter_code
_entity_poly.pdbx_strand_id
1 'polypeptide(L)'
;WFFNNLNAEGEIASEFINGKVTKGYTESHHAPYVFLPLYQKFLIDNDIDYLVKYKNEIQSIYNSTLAFADSEGFLFWAKDEDGYSDNSLITASCSVHISLKTYEKIAVTLGLDCNHEKILLNQEKINSKKFDRDGVSRRRFSMDNYYPFLCGIGDDELISKTLSNFYNEGLGIKCVIEEPWVTFAESSEFIISLVKMNRKEDAKKILEEVMRFQDNRGIFPTGYQYKLDILWPDEFSTWTNAAVIIAADCVFGISKKRNVFLA
;
A
#
# COMPACT_ATOMS: atom_id res chain seq x y z
N TRP A 1 17.67 8.83 -5.62
CA TRP A 1 18.07 8.02 -4.47
C TRP A 1 17.63 6.56 -4.65
N PHE A 2 16.33 6.29 -4.85
CA PHE A 2 15.74 4.94 -4.88
C PHE A 2 16.49 4.01 -5.85
N PHE A 3 16.58 4.36 -7.13
CA PHE A 3 17.25 3.56 -8.15
C PHE A 3 18.77 3.36 -7.93
N ASN A 4 19.42 4.29 -7.23
CA ASN A 4 20.85 4.19 -6.88
C ASN A 4 21.10 3.25 -5.67
N ASN A 5 20.05 2.78 -5.01
CA ASN A 5 20.13 1.87 -3.87
C ASN A 5 19.51 0.49 -4.16
N LEU A 6 19.15 0.23 -5.42
CA LEU A 6 18.81 -1.11 -5.86
C LEU A 6 20.08 -1.98 -5.93
N ASN A 7 19.93 -3.25 -5.58
CA ASN A 7 20.97 -4.24 -5.87
C ASN A 7 20.95 -4.64 -7.36
N ALA A 8 21.87 -5.55 -7.75
CA ALA A 8 21.99 -5.99 -9.14
C ALA A 8 20.73 -6.72 -9.66
N GLU A 9 19.94 -7.32 -8.77
CA GLU A 9 18.71 -8.04 -9.07
C GLU A 9 17.49 -7.10 -9.19
N GLY A 10 17.61 -5.81 -8.81
CA GLY A 10 16.50 -4.86 -8.81
C GLY A 10 15.70 -4.86 -7.51
N GLU A 11 16.27 -5.35 -6.43
CA GLU A 11 15.67 -5.36 -5.09
C GLU A 11 16.20 -4.19 -4.27
N ILE A 12 15.46 -3.79 -3.24
CA ILE A 12 15.87 -2.77 -2.28
C ILE A 12 15.86 -3.34 -0.85
N ALA A 13 16.88 -3.00 -0.07
CA ALA A 13 16.94 -3.40 1.34
C ALA A 13 15.77 -2.82 2.13
N SER A 14 15.32 -3.54 3.17
CA SER A 14 14.13 -3.21 3.92
C SER A 14 14.26 -1.90 4.71
N GLU A 15 15.44 -1.58 5.21
CA GLU A 15 15.61 -0.37 6.03
C GLU A 15 16.94 0.34 5.77
N PHE A 16 16.86 1.67 5.74
CA PHE A 16 18.03 2.56 5.64
C PHE A 16 17.97 3.62 6.76
N ILE A 17 19.08 3.80 7.48
CA ILE A 17 19.26 4.91 8.42
C ILE A 17 20.47 5.74 7.97
N ASN A 18 20.27 7.04 7.77
CA ASN A 18 21.30 7.95 7.28
C ASN A 18 21.97 7.46 5.98
N GLY A 19 21.19 6.88 5.07
CA GLY A 19 21.64 6.36 3.79
C GLY A 19 22.41 5.05 3.84
N LYS A 20 22.52 4.40 5.00
CA LYS A 20 23.15 3.10 5.19
C LYS A 20 22.09 2.04 5.44
N VAL A 21 22.27 0.86 4.83
CA VAL A 21 21.44 -0.31 5.09
C VAL A 21 21.60 -0.74 6.55
N THR A 22 20.47 -0.87 7.26
CA THR A 22 20.43 -1.36 8.65
C THR A 22 19.73 -2.70 8.76
N LYS A 23 18.81 -3.01 7.82
CA LYS A 23 18.24 -4.35 7.64
C LYS A 23 18.47 -4.79 6.20
N GLY A 24 19.31 -5.80 6.02
CA GLY A 24 19.76 -6.27 4.71
C GLY A 24 18.78 -7.19 3.98
N TYR A 25 17.74 -7.72 4.66
CA TYR A 25 16.71 -8.48 3.96
C TYR A 25 15.89 -7.58 3.03
N THR A 26 15.29 -8.17 2.01
CA THR A 26 14.41 -7.49 1.06
C THR A 26 12.97 -7.97 1.24
N GLU A 27 12.00 -7.09 1.03
CA GLU A 27 10.57 -7.41 1.08
C GLU A 27 9.97 -7.33 -0.32
N SER A 28 9.11 -8.29 -0.64
CA SER A 28 8.55 -8.46 -1.99
C SER A 28 7.85 -7.22 -2.55
N HIS A 29 7.30 -6.37 -1.68
CA HIS A 29 6.52 -5.20 -2.06
C HIS A 29 7.32 -3.89 -2.08
N HIS A 30 8.51 -3.82 -1.48
CA HIS A 30 9.25 -2.56 -1.38
C HIS A 30 9.73 -2.04 -2.73
N ALA A 31 10.38 -2.89 -3.54
CA ALA A 31 10.89 -2.45 -4.83
C ALA A 31 9.77 -2.12 -5.83
N PRO A 32 8.77 -3.00 -6.09
CA PRO A 32 7.76 -2.73 -7.10
C PRO A 32 6.81 -1.57 -6.74
N TYR A 33 6.72 -1.18 -5.47
CA TYR A 33 5.89 -0.04 -5.06
C TYR A 33 6.30 1.27 -5.76
N VAL A 34 7.54 1.39 -6.25
CA VAL A 34 8.01 2.55 -7.02
C VAL A 34 7.25 2.77 -8.33
N PHE A 35 6.60 1.75 -8.88
CA PHE A 35 5.79 1.89 -10.08
C PHE A 35 4.63 2.89 -9.89
N LEU A 36 4.09 3.00 -8.67
CA LEU A 36 3.02 3.94 -8.36
C LEU A 36 3.47 5.40 -8.51
N PRO A 37 4.51 5.90 -7.83
CA PRO A 37 4.95 7.29 -7.99
C PRO A 37 5.52 7.56 -9.38
N LEU A 38 6.13 6.59 -10.07
CA LEU A 38 6.57 6.75 -11.45
C LEU A 38 5.38 7.02 -12.38
N TYR A 39 4.36 6.19 -12.29
CA TYR A 39 3.17 6.36 -13.12
C TYR A 39 2.35 7.58 -12.71
N GLN A 40 2.27 7.89 -11.41
CA GLN A 40 1.65 9.12 -10.91
C GLN A 40 2.31 10.37 -11.52
N LYS A 41 3.66 10.40 -11.55
CA LYS A 41 4.38 11.50 -12.22
C LYS A 41 4.03 11.58 -13.69
N PHE A 42 4.03 10.45 -14.40
CA PHE A 42 3.64 10.40 -15.82
C PHE A 42 2.21 10.90 -16.04
N LEU A 43 1.26 10.54 -15.19
CA LEU A 43 -0.13 11.03 -15.27
C LEU A 43 -0.23 12.56 -15.12
N ILE A 44 0.63 13.15 -14.29
CA ILE A 44 0.64 14.61 -14.03
C ILE A 44 1.32 15.35 -15.18
N ASP A 45 2.53 14.95 -15.54
CA ASP A 45 3.44 15.71 -16.40
C ASP A 45 3.35 15.29 -17.87
N ASN A 46 2.83 14.07 -18.13
CA ASN A 46 2.89 13.40 -19.44
C ASN A 46 4.33 13.28 -19.99
N ASP A 47 5.31 13.17 -19.07
CA ASP A 47 6.74 13.09 -19.38
C ASP A 47 7.18 11.63 -19.53
N ILE A 48 7.20 11.15 -20.78
CA ILE A 48 7.64 9.79 -21.13
C ILE A 48 9.16 9.62 -20.94
N ASP A 49 9.96 10.67 -21.12
CA ASP A 49 11.42 10.59 -21.05
C ASP A 49 11.88 10.16 -19.66
N TYR A 50 11.12 10.52 -18.62
CA TYR A 50 11.39 10.07 -17.27
C TYR A 50 11.20 8.55 -17.11
N LEU A 51 10.18 7.95 -17.72
CA LEU A 51 9.98 6.50 -17.74
C LEU A 51 11.06 5.79 -18.58
N VAL A 52 11.39 6.36 -19.75
CA VAL A 52 12.45 5.83 -20.63
C VAL A 52 13.80 5.81 -19.94
N LYS A 53 14.12 6.88 -19.18
CA LYS A 53 15.36 6.99 -18.40
C LYS A 53 15.57 5.83 -17.44
N TYR A 54 14.51 5.31 -16.81
CA TYR A 54 14.58 4.25 -15.82
C TYR A 54 14.05 2.90 -16.33
N LYS A 55 13.99 2.73 -17.65
CA LYS A 55 13.43 1.52 -18.28
C LYS A 55 14.10 0.24 -17.81
N ASN A 56 15.43 0.24 -17.68
CA ASN A 56 16.19 -0.96 -17.26
C ASN A 56 15.91 -1.31 -15.78
N GLU A 57 15.89 -0.32 -14.92
CA GLU A 57 15.59 -0.49 -13.49
C GLU A 57 14.13 -0.95 -13.29
N ILE A 58 13.19 -0.37 -14.03
CA ILE A 58 11.78 -0.79 -14.05
C ILE A 58 11.67 -2.27 -14.42
N GLN A 59 12.38 -2.71 -15.48
CA GLN A 59 12.38 -4.12 -15.90
C GLN A 59 13.06 -5.03 -14.88
N SER A 60 14.15 -4.58 -14.26
CA SER A 60 14.87 -5.35 -13.24
C SER A 60 13.97 -5.55 -11.99
N ILE A 61 13.31 -4.49 -11.50
CA ILE A 61 12.34 -4.56 -10.39
C ILE A 61 11.20 -5.51 -10.73
N TYR A 62 10.65 -5.43 -11.93
CA TYR A 62 9.59 -6.34 -12.38
C TYR A 62 10.05 -7.80 -12.32
N ASN A 63 11.22 -8.11 -12.87
CA ASN A 63 11.75 -9.47 -12.89
C ASN A 63 12.02 -10.00 -11.46
N SER A 64 12.60 -9.18 -10.59
CA SER A 64 12.83 -9.56 -9.19
C SER A 64 11.51 -9.81 -8.44
N THR A 65 10.49 -8.99 -8.72
CA THR A 65 9.14 -9.19 -8.14
C THR A 65 8.55 -10.54 -8.50
N LEU A 66 8.71 -10.99 -9.77
CA LEU A 66 8.23 -12.29 -10.20
C LEU A 66 8.97 -13.45 -9.49
N ALA A 67 10.24 -13.26 -9.15
CA ALA A 67 11.04 -14.27 -8.45
C ALA A 67 10.58 -14.54 -7.01
N PHE A 68 9.82 -13.64 -6.39
CA PHE A 68 9.21 -13.87 -5.09
C PHE A 68 8.00 -14.83 -5.12
N ALA A 69 7.51 -15.24 -6.28
CA ALA A 69 6.33 -16.07 -6.38
C ALA A 69 6.66 -17.57 -6.23
N ASP A 70 5.84 -18.26 -5.42
CA ASP A 70 5.85 -19.72 -5.37
C ASP A 70 5.18 -20.34 -6.63
N SER A 71 5.18 -21.67 -6.70
CA SER A 71 4.58 -22.39 -7.81
C SER A 71 3.07 -22.18 -7.98
N GLU A 72 2.35 -21.69 -6.96
CA GLU A 72 0.93 -21.38 -6.97
C GLU A 72 0.67 -19.86 -7.20
N GLY A 73 1.72 -19.03 -7.23
CA GLY A 73 1.65 -17.59 -7.42
C GLY A 73 1.36 -16.81 -6.13
N PHE A 74 1.64 -17.40 -4.96
CA PHE A 74 1.72 -16.63 -3.71
C PHE A 74 3.11 -16.06 -3.55
N LEU A 75 3.19 -14.85 -3.01
CA LEU A 75 4.47 -14.17 -2.82
C LEU A 75 5.02 -14.47 -1.43
N PHE A 76 6.25 -14.96 -1.38
CA PHE A 76 7.03 -14.89 -0.14
C PHE A 76 7.14 -13.42 0.29
N TRP A 77 6.98 -13.13 1.58
CA TRP A 77 6.95 -11.73 2.00
C TRP A 77 8.34 -11.08 2.04
N ALA A 78 9.39 -11.88 2.30
CA ALA A 78 10.76 -11.39 2.40
C ALA A 78 11.78 -12.42 1.89
N LYS A 79 13.01 -11.96 1.66
CA LYS A 79 14.20 -12.75 1.29
C LYS A 79 15.40 -12.15 1.99
N ASP A 80 16.26 -13.00 2.52
CA ASP A 80 17.56 -12.69 3.11
C ASP A 80 18.67 -13.58 2.54
N GLU A 81 19.83 -13.67 3.22
CA GLU A 81 20.96 -14.51 2.82
C GLU A 81 20.67 -16.01 2.88
N ASP A 82 19.73 -16.44 3.72
CA ASP A 82 19.30 -17.83 3.88
C ASP A 82 18.23 -18.23 2.85
N GLY A 83 17.63 -17.26 2.13
CA GLY A 83 16.64 -17.46 1.08
C GLY A 83 15.30 -16.79 1.33
N TYR A 84 14.24 -17.35 0.71
CA TYR A 84 12.89 -16.81 0.86
C TYR A 84 12.23 -17.28 2.16
N SER A 85 11.44 -16.39 2.79
CA SER A 85 10.60 -16.74 3.95
C SER A 85 9.51 -17.74 3.55
N ASP A 86 9.09 -18.59 4.50
CA ASP A 86 8.01 -19.57 4.27
C ASP A 86 6.59 -18.95 4.28
N ASN A 87 6.49 -17.65 4.52
CA ASN A 87 5.22 -16.97 4.75
C ASN A 87 4.89 -15.96 3.65
N SER A 88 3.59 -15.79 3.40
CA SER A 88 3.04 -14.70 2.61
C SER A 88 2.32 -13.69 3.53
N LEU A 89 2.29 -12.41 3.13
CA LEU A 89 1.49 -11.37 3.79
C LEU A 89 0.47 -10.82 2.82
N ILE A 90 -0.79 -10.72 3.25
CA ILE A 90 -1.86 -10.21 2.39
C ILE A 90 -1.61 -8.73 2.01
N THR A 91 -1.12 -7.92 2.94
CA THR A 91 -0.80 -6.51 2.70
C THR A 91 0.32 -6.35 1.67
N ALA A 92 1.41 -7.12 1.80
CA ALA A 92 2.49 -7.15 0.82
C ALA A 92 1.99 -7.61 -0.56
N SER A 93 1.21 -8.69 -0.59
CA SER A 93 0.65 -9.22 -1.84
C SER A 93 -0.33 -8.25 -2.52
N CYS A 94 -1.14 -7.52 -1.74
CA CYS A 94 -1.99 -6.46 -2.28
C CYS A 94 -1.18 -5.29 -2.82
N SER A 95 -0.12 -4.86 -2.12
CA SER A 95 0.79 -3.82 -2.61
C SER A 95 1.46 -4.22 -3.92
N VAL A 96 1.92 -5.47 -4.04
CA VAL A 96 2.47 -6.01 -5.29
C VAL A 96 1.40 -6.08 -6.38
N HIS A 97 0.19 -6.53 -6.07
CA HIS A 97 -0.92 -6.57 -7.04
C HIS A 97 -1.16 -5.17 -7.66
N ILE A 98 -1.31 -4.14 -6.83
CA ILE A 98 -1.52 -2.76 -7.32
C ILE A 98 -0.31 -2.28 -8.12
N SER A 99 0.91 -2.60 -7.65
CA SER A 99 2.15 -2.26 -8.34
C SER A 99 2.24 -2.91 -9.72
N LEU A 100 1.90 -4.19 -9.85
CA LEU A 100 1.90 -4.91 -11.12
C LEU A 100 0.81 -4.41 -12.08
N LYS A 101 -0.38 -4.08 -11.57
CA LYS A 101 -1.42 -3.42 -12.36
C LYS A 101 -1.00 -2.03 -12.86
N THR A 102 -0.17 -1.34 -12.10
CA THR A 102 0.44 -0.08 -12.52
C THR A 102 1.58 -0.31 -13.52
N TYR A 103 2.40 -1.36 -13.31
CA TYR A 103 3.42 -1.76 -14.27
C TYR A 103 2.84 -2.08 -15.65
N GLU A 104 1.68 -2.76 -15.74
CA GLU A 104 1.00 -3.01 -17.03
C GLU A 104 0.86 -1.71 -17.85
N LYS A 105 0.48 -0.61 -17.21
CA LYS A 105 0.30 0.70 -17.86
C LYS A 105 1.64 1.31 -18.29
N ILE A 106 2.65 1.19 -17.44
CA ILE A 106 4.03 1.60 -17.77
C ILE A 106 4.57 0.76 -18.93
N ALA A 107 4.35 -0.57 -18.88
CA ALA A 107 4.81 -1.51 -19.90
C ALA A 107 4.21 -1.22 -21.25
N VAL A 108 2.91 -0.93 -21.34
CA VAL A 108 2.25 -0.49 -22.58
C VAL A 108 2.93 0.77 -23.13
N THR A 109 3.25 1.75 -22.26
CA THR A 109 3.89 3.00 -22.65
C THR A 109 5.32 2.80 -23.16
N LEU A 110 6.06 1.87 -22.57
CA LEU A 110 7.48 1.62 -22.89
C LEU A 110 7.73 0.46 -23.88
N GLY A 111 6.69 -0.25 -24.29
CA GLY A 111 6.80 -1.46 -25.11
C GLY A 111 7.54 -2.58 -24.38
N LEU A 112 7.14 -2.86 -23.12
CA LEU A 112 7.67 -3.95 -22.30
C LEU A 112 6.67 -5.10 -22.20
N ASP A 113 7.17 -6.31 -21.98
CA ASP A 113 6.32 -7.49 -21.80
C ASP A 113 5.75 -7.59 -20.38
N CYS A 114 4.56 -8.17 -20.26
CA CYS A 114 3.89 -8.50 -19.01
C CYS A 114 3.52 -9.99 -19.00
N ASN A 115 3.88 -10.68 -17.94
CA ASN A 115 3.50 -12.08 -17.72
C ASN A 115 3.45 -12.36 -16.22
N HIS A 116 2.39 -11.88 -15.55
CA HIS A 116 2.29 -11.97 -14.09
C HIS A 116 0.86 -12.31 -13.60
N GLU A 117 -0.02 -12.75 -14.47
CA GLU A 117 -1.43 -13.06 -14.13
C GLU A 117 -1.54 -14.04 -12.97
N LYS A 118 -0.59 -14.97 -12.89
CA LYS A 118 -0.55 -15.98 -11.82
C LYS A 118 -0.32 -15.38 -10.44
N ILE A 119 0.37 -14.25 -10.35
CA ILE A 119 0.69 -13.57 -9.08
C ILE A 119 -0.49 -12.70 -8.62
N LEU A 120 -1.29 -12.20 -9.55
CA LEU A 120 -2.41 -11.33 -9.22
C LEU A 120 -3.38 -12.02 -8.25
N LEU A 121 -3.86 -11.23 -7.31
CA LEU A 121 -4.84 -11.69 -6.32
C LEU A 121 -6.23 -11.78 -6.93
N ASN A 122 -6.99 -12.70 -6.41
CA ASN A 122 -8.43 -12.85 -6.62
C ASN A 122 -9.10 -13.21 -5.28
N GLN A 123 -10.42 -13.32 -5.25
CA GLN A 123 -11.17 -13.61 -4.02
C GLN A 123 -10.76 -14.94 -3.36
N GLU A 124 -10.44 -15.96 -4.15
CA GLU A 124 -10.01 -17.27 -3.66
C GLU A 124 -8.66 -17.16 -2.93
N LYS A 125 -7.66 -16.53 -3.56
CA LYS A 125 -6.35 -16.32 -2.95
C LYS A 125 -6.44 -15.53 -1.66
N ILE A 126 -7.24 -14.44 -1.61
CA ILE A 126 -7.40 -13.60 -0.40
C ILE A 126 -7.92 -14.40 0.79
N ASN A 127 -8.75 -15.41 0.55
CA ASN A 127 -9.30 -16.27 1.59
C ASN A 127 -8.35 -17.41 2.01
N SER A 128 -7.16 -17.50 1.40
CA SER A 128 -6.19 -18.54 1.71
C SER A 128 -5.57 -18.39 3.10
N LYS A 129 -5.39 -19.51 3.79
CA LYS A 129 -4.64 -19.58 5.07
C LYS A 129 -3.14 -19.35 4.89
N LYS A 130 -2.61 -19.31 3.67
CA LYS A 130 -1.19 -18.95 3.41
C LYS A 130 -0.83 -17.55 3.89
N PHE A 131 -1.82 -16.69 4.13
CA PHE A 131 -1.63 -15.37 4.72
C PHE A 131 -1.65 -15.35 6.26
N ASP A 132 -1.97 -16.47 6.91
CA ASP A 132 -1.90 -16.60 8.36
C ASP A 132 -0.46 -16.91 8.78
N ARG A 133 0.36 -15.87 8.92
CA ARG A 133 1.76 -15.99 9.27
C ARG A 133 1.92 -16.72 10.59
N ASP A 134 2.79 -17.73 10.61
CA ASP A 134 3.05 -18.57 11.77
C ASP A 134 1.78 -19.30 12.29
N GLY A 135 0.80 -19.53 11.39
CA GLY A 135 -0.48 -20.15 11.72
C GLY A 135 -1.43 -19.25 12.53
N VAL A 136 -1.11 -17.97 12.68
CA VAL A 136 -1.93 -17.00 13.42
C VAL A 136 -2.67 -16.09 12.46
N SER A 137 -4.01 -16.04 12.57
CA SER A 137 -4.82 -15.16 11.76
C SER A 137 -4.47 -13.69 12.00
N ARG A 138 -4.23 -12.98 10.91
CA ARG A 138 -3.92 -11.56 10.94
C ARG A 138 -5.15 -10.65 10.81
N ARG A 139 -6.34 -11.23 10.75
CA ARG A 139 -7.61 -10.48 10.60
C ARG A 139 -7.92 -9.51 11.75
N ARG A 140 -7.16 -9.56 12.83
CA ARG A 140 -7.22 -8.55 13.90
C ARG A 140 -6.65 -7.19 13.51
N PHE A 141 -5.88 -7.09 12.43
CA PHE A 141 -5.30 -5.85 11.92
C PHE A 141 -6.18 -5.27 10.82
N SER A 142 -6.42 -3.96 10.85
CA SER A 142 -7.28 -3.28 9.87
C SER A 142 -6.76 -3.42 8.44
N MET A 143 -5.46 -3.28 8.25
CA MET A 143 -4.81 -3.39 6.93
C MET A 143 -5.10 -4.73 6.25
N ASP A 144 -5.05 -5.84 7.01
CA ASP A 144 -5.32 -7.18 6.46
C ASP A 144 -6.79 -7.35 6.00
N ASN A 145 -7.69 -6.44 6.41
CA ASN A 145 -9.08 -6.45 6.00
C ASN A 145 -9.40 -5.48 4.85
N TYR A 146 -8.76 -4.31 4.78
CA TYR A 146 -9.11 -3.32 3.75
C TYR A 146 -8.15 -3.29 2.55
N TYR A 147 -6.94 -3.81 2.64
CA TYR A 147 -5.99 -3.85 1.51
C TYR A 147 -6.55 -4.58 0.27
N PRO A 148 -7.33 -5.68 0.41
CA PRO A 148 -8.02 -6.26 -0.74
C PRO A 148 -8.89 -5.27 -1.51
N PHE A 149 -9.54 -4.32 -0.83
CA PHE A 149 -10.37 -3.30 -1.50
C PHE A 149 -9.52 -2.33 -2.35
N LEU A 150 -8.26 -2.07 -1.96
CA LEU A 150 -7.31 -1.33 -2.81
C LEU A 150 -7.03 -2.05 -4.13
N CYS A 151 -7.15 -3.38 -4.15
CA CYS A 151 -7.06 -4.21 -5.36
C CYS A 151 -8.39 -4.27 -6.13
N GLY A 152 -9.46 -3.66 -5.62
CA GLY A 152 -10.81 -3.79 -6.17
C GLY A 152 -11.44 -5.15 -5.89
N ILE A 153 -10.98 -5.87 -4.85
CA ILE A 153 -11.46 -7.21 -4.49
C ILE A 153 -12.23 -7.12 -3.17
N GLY A 154 -13.46 -7.62 -3.17
CA GLY A 154 -14.38 -7.58 -2.04
C GLY A 154 -15.77 -7.15 -2.46
N ASP A 155 -16.68 -7.10 -1.49
CA ASP A 155 -18.08 -6.74 -1.67
C ASP A 155 -18.56 -5.80 -0.54
N ASP A 156 -19.80 -5.31 -0.65
CA ASP A 156 -20.39 -4.40 0.32
C ASP A 156 -20.58 -5.04 1.71
N GLU A 157 -20.78 -6.35 1.80
CA GLU A 157 -20.89 -7.06 3.09
C GLU A 157 -19.56 -7.04 3.81
N LEU A 158 -18.47 -7.35 3.11
CA LEU A 158 -17.11 -7.36 3.67
C LEU A 158 -16.67 -5.94 4.08
N ILE A 159 -17.00 -4.93 3.28
CA ILE A 159 -16.73 -3.51 3.61
C ILE A 159 -17.48 -3.13 4.89
N SER A 160 -18.78 -3.46 4.97
CA SER A 160 -19.61 -3.13 6.14
C SER A 160 -19.12 -3.83 7.40
N LYS A 161 -18.67 -5.07 7.29
CA LYS A 161 -18.02 -5.80 8.38
C LYS A 161 -16.71 -5.16 8.81
N THR A 162 -15.87 -4.74 7.87
CA THR A 162 -14.62 -4.05 8.16
C THR A 162 -14.87 -2.73 8.89
N LEU A 163 -15.85 -1.93 8.43
CA LEU A 163 -16.28 -0.72 9.11
C LEU A 163 -16.74 -1.03 10.53
N SER A 164 -17.61 -2.01 10.74
CA SER A 164 -18.14 -2.34 12.08
C SER A 164 -17.04 -2.76 13.07
N ASN A 165 -15.95 -3.36 12.59
CA ASN A 165 -14.85 -3.84 13.42
C ASN A 165 -13.82 -2.75 13.76
N PHE A 166 -13.51 -1.89 12.81
CA PHE A 166 -12.35 -0.99 12.89
C PHE A 166 -12.69 0.49 12.91
N TYR A 167 -13.83 0.89 12.37
CA TYR A 167 -14.20 2.30 12.38
C TYR A 167 -14.61 2.76 13.78
N ASN A 168 -13.99 3.82 14.24
CA ASN A 168 -14.33 4.52 15.47
C ASN A 168 -14.88 5.91 15.10
N GLU A 169 -16.16 6.09 15.29
CA GLU A 169 -16.88 7.30 14.87
C GLU A 169 -16.25 8.58 15.46
N GLY A 170 -15.98 9.54 14.60
CA GLY A 170 -15.36 10.82 14.94
C GLY A 170 -13.83 10.78 15.00
N LEU A 171 -13.18 9.60 14.88
CA LEU A 171 -11.74 9.43 15.06
C LEU A 171 -11.06 8.80 13.86
N GLY A 172 -11.73 7.90 13.12
CA GLY A 172 -11.11 7.16 12.01
C GLY A 172 -11.01 5.66 12.25
N ILE A 173 -9.96 5.02 11.71
CA ILE A 173 -9.80 3.56 11.70
C ILE A 173 -8.80 3.11 12.77
N LYS A 174 -9.19 2.12 13.58
CA LYS A 174 -8.29 1.45 14.51
C LYS A 174 -7.25 0.63 13.75
N CYS A 175 -6.01 0.63 14.19
CA CYS A 175 -4.96 -0.24 13.67
C CYS A 175 -5.25 -1.71 14.00
N VAL A 176 -5.61 -1.98 15.25
CA VAL A 176 -5.90 -3.32 15.78
C VAL A 176 -7.29 -3.31 16.42
N ILE A 177 -8.06 -4.37 16.22
CA ILE A 177 -9.48 -4.42 16.63
C ILE A 177 -9.67 -4.22 18.13
N GLU A 178 -8.77 -4.76 18.96
CA GLU A 178 -8.85 -4.70 20.43
C GLU A 178 -8.23 -3.43 21.02
N GLU A 179 -7.40 -2.71 20.24
CA GLU A 179 -6.63 -1.59 20.76
C GLU A 179 -7.40 -0.26 20.62
N PRO A 180 -7.40 0.59 21.65
CA PRO A 180 -8.06 1.89 21.60
C PRO A 180 -7.20 2.95 20.89
N TRP A 181 -6.71 2.63 19.71
CA TRP A 181 -5.75 3.42 18.94
C TRP A 181 -6.17 3.50 17.48
N VAL A 182 -6.36 4.71 16.96
CA VAL A 182 -6.60 5.00 15.55
C VAL A 182 -5.33 5.55 14.93
N THR A 183 -5.11 5.24 13.65
CA THR A 183 -3.97 5.73 12.87
C THR A 183 -4.46 6.47 11.65
N PHE A 184 -3.80 7.57 11.30
CA PHE A 184 -4.28 8.43 10.23
C PHE A 184 -3.80 8.00 8.86
N ALA A 185 -2.66 7.28 8.77
CA ALA A 185 -2.25 6.64 7.54
C ALA A 185 -3.22 5.51 7.14
N GLU A 186 -3.51 4.57 8.05
CA GLU A 186 -4.44 3.47 7.79
C GLU A 186 -5.87 3.97 7.52
N SER A 187 -6.32 5.00 8.25
CA SER A 187 -7.59 5.67 7.96
C SER A 187 -7.61 6.22 6.54
N SER A 188 -6.52 6.83 6.08
CA SER A 188 -6.39 7.39 4.73
C SER A 188 -6.36 6.33 3.65
N GLU A 189 -5.64 5.24 3.86
CA GLU A 189 -5.62 4.10 2.95
C GLU A 189 -6.99 3.43 2.84
N PHE A 190 -7.72 3.33 3.96
CA PHE A 190 -9.09 2.83 3.93
C PHE A 190 -10.04 3.79 3.20
N ILE A 191 -9.86 5.10 3.33
CA ILE A 191 -10.59 6.11 2.53
C ILE A 191 -10.37 5.86 1.03
N ILE A 192 -9.14 5.65 0.59
CA ILE A 192 -8.82 5.33 -0.81
C ILE A 192 -9.55 4.05 -1.25
N SER A 193 -9.54 3.02 -0.40
CA SER A 193 -10.24 1.75 -0.62
C SER A 193 -11.75 1.96 -0.80
N LEU A 194 -12.37 2.75 0.07
CA LEU A 194 -13.81 3.08 0.00
C LEU A 194 -14.16 3.83 -1.29
N VAL A 195 -13.35 4.80 -1.70
CA VAL A 195 -13.56 5.50 -2.98
C VAL A 195 -13.51 4.52 -4.14
N LYS A 196 -12.53 3.62 -4.15
CA LYS A 196 -12.35 2.59 -5.19
C LYS A 196 -13.54 1.62 -5.25
N MET A 197 -14.14 1.32 -4.11
CA MET A 197 -15.31 0.46 -3.96
C MET A 197 -16.64 1.23 -4.07
N ASN A 198 -16.62 2.46 -4.58
CA ASN A 198 -17.79 3.34 -4.77
C ASN A 198 -18.53 3.77 -3.48
N ARG A 199 -17.89 3.67 -2.31
CA ARG A 199 -18.42 4.09 -1.00
C ARG A 199 -17.96 5.52 -0.67
N LYS A 200 -18.23 6.49 -1.55
CA LYS A 200 -17.70 7.86 -1.45
C LYS A 200 -18.19 8.64 -0.24
N GLU A 201 -19.43 8.42 0.20
CA GLU A 201 -19.97 9.12 1.37
C GLU A 201 -19.27 8.67 2.66
N ASP A 202 -19.03 7.37 2.82
CA ASP A 202 -18.25 6.84 3.94
C ASP A 202 -16.81 7.36 3.91
N ALA A 203 -16.20 7.37 2.72
CA ALA A 203 -14.85 7.90 2.52
C ALA A 203 -14.74 9.38 2.93
N LYS A 204 -15.70 10.20 2.50
CA LYS A 204 -15.75 11.62 2.84
C LYS A 204 -15.94 11.86 4.34
N LYS A 205 -16.84 11.10 4.97
CA LYS A 205 -17.09 11.18 6.42
C LYS A 205 -15.80 10.91 7.21
N ILE A 206 -15.11 9.82 6.89
CA ILE A 206 -13.87 9.46 7.59
C ILE A 206 -12.76 10.49 7.32
N LEU A 207 -12.65 11.01 6.10
CA LEU A 207 -11.68 12.07 5.78
C LEU A 207 -11.93 13.34 6.60
N GLU A 208 -13.18 13.79 6.72
CA GLU A 208 -13.56 14.95 7.53
C GLU A 208 -13.21 14.76 9.01
N GLU A 209 -13.29 13.54 9.52
CA GLU A 209 -12.86 13.19 10.88
C GLU A 209 -11.35 13.25 11.04
N VAL A 210 -10.59 12.65 10.11
CA VAL A 210 -9.12 12.70 10.08
C VAL A 210 -8.61 14.14 10.00
N MET A 211 -9.24 14.99 9.20
CA MET A 211 -8.86 16.40 9.02
C MET A 211 -8.90 17.22 10.33
N ARG A 212 -9.66 16.80 11.34
CA ARG A 212 -9.73 17.48 12.65
C ARG A 212 -8.44 17.35 13.47
N PHE A 213 -7.59 16.38 13.12
CA PHE A 213 -6.32 16.13 13.80
C PHE A 213 -5.13 16.86 13.15
N GLN A 214 -5.39 17.68 12.12
CA GLN A 214 -4.37 18.54 11.53
C GLN A 214 -3.91 19.57 12.56
N ASP A 215 -2.60 19.68 12.75
CA ASP A 215 -2.04 20.68 13.65
C ASP A 215 -1.95 22.07 12.99
N ASN A 216 -1.46 23.06 13.74
CA ASN A 216 -1.33 24.45 13.27
C ASN A 216 -0.28 24.64 12.16
N ARG A 217 0.55 23.63 11.88
CA ARG A 217 1.52 23.61 10.77
C ARG A 217 0.92 22.97 9.51
N GLY A 218 -0.29 22.44 9.60
CA GLY A 218 -0.96 21.75 8.51
C GLY A 218 -0.55 20.30 8.35
N ILE A 219 0.09 19.67 9.35
CA ILE A 219 0.53 18.27 9.32
C ILE A 219 -0.27 17.40 10.28
N PHE A 220 -0.25 16.08 10.01
CA PHE A 220 -1.00 15.08 10.76
C PHE A 220 -0.07 14.20 11.60
N PRO A 221 -0.43 13.92 12.87
CA PRO A 221 0.29 12.96 13.69
C PRO A 221 0.09 11.54 13.16
N THR A 222 0.91 10.60 13.60
CA THR A 222 0.79 9.19 13.20
C THR A 222 -0.51 8.56 13.68
N GLY A 223 -0.93 8.84 14.93
CA GLY A 223 -2.17 8.29 15.46
C GLY A 223 -2.60 8.91 16.79
N TYR A 224 -3.74 8.43 17.28
CA TYR A 224 -4.38 8.94 18.51
C TYR A 224 -4.86 7.77 19.37
N GLN A 225 -4.36 7.70 20.59
CA GLN A 225 -4.79 6.74 21.61
C GLN A 225 -5.93 7.36 22.43
N TYR A 226 -7.17 7.02 22.07
CA TYR A 226 -8.36 7.75 22.52
C TYR A 226 -8.82 7.44 23.96
N LYS A 227 -8.32 6.37 24.61
CA LYS A 227 -8.58 6.15 26.03
C LYS A 227 -7.66 6.96 26.94
N LEU A 228 -6.47 7.27 26.48
CA LEU A 228 -5.49 8.07 27.20
C LEU A 228 -5.54 9.55 26.81
N ASP A 229 -6.27 9.89 25.74
CA ASP A 229 -6.36 11.24 25.17
C ASP A 229 -4.99 11.82 24.79
N ILE A 230 -4.17 11.00 24.09
CA ILE A 230 -2.82 11.40 23.65
C ILE A 230 -2.58 11.06 22.19
N LEU A 231 -1.77 11.88 21.52
CA LEU A 231 -1.18 11.51 20.24
C LEU A 231 -0.14 10.40 20.46
N TRP A 232 -0.22 9.31 19.68
CA TRP A 232 0.66 8.17 19.83
C TRP A 232 0.94 7.48 18.48
N PRO A 233 2.22 7.17 18.16
CA PRO A 233 3.43 7.66 18.82
C PRO A 233 3.55 9.19 18.69
N ASP A 234 4.44 9.81 19.49
CA ASP A 234 4.75 11.25 19.38
C ASP A 234 5.64 11.49 18.15
N GLU A 235 5.01 11.35 16.98
CA GLU A 235 5.68 11.55 15.69
C GLU A 235 4.71 12.07 14.61
N PHE A 236 5.30 12.68 13.58
CA PHE A 236 4.63 13.19 12.39
C PHE A 236 5.34 12.61 11.16
N SER A 237 4.95 11.42 10.75
CA SER A 237 5.62 10.72 9.64
C SER A 237 5.25 11.31 8.28
N THR A 238 6.20 11.28 7.35
CA THR A 238 5.94 11.64 5.95
C THR A 238 4.95 10.68 5.30
N TRP A 239 4.95 9.40 5.70
CA TRP A 239 3.98 8.41 5.23
C TRP A 239 2.55 8.81 5.57
N THR A 240 2.27 9.14 6.84
CA THR A 240 0.94 9.60 7.28
C THR A 240 0.47 10.80 6.47
N ASN A 241 1.32 11.80 6.32
CA ASN A 241 0.96 13.03 5.62
C ASN A 241 0.74 12.80 4.11
N ALA A 242 1.55 11.97 3.49
CA ALA A 242 1.36 11.58 2.09
C ALA A 242 0.04 10.80 1.89
N ALA A 243 -0.29 9.88 2.79
CA ALA A 243 -1.53 9.10 2.72
C ALA A 243 -2.77 9.99 2.82
N VAL A 244 -2.78 10.98 3.73
CA VAL A 244 -3.88 11.96 3.84
C VAL A 244 -4.04 12.77 2.55
N ILE A 245 -2.95 13.24 1.95
CA ILE A 245 -2.99 14.01 0.69
C ILE A 245 -3.59 13.15 -0.44
N ILE A 246 -3.15 11.89 -0.57
CA ILE A 246 -3.65 10.97 -1.59
C ILE A 246 -5.13 10.67 -1.36
N ALA A 247 -5.55 10.43 -0.11
CA ALA A 247 -6.95 10.19 0.24
C ALA A 247 -7.83 11.40 -0.09
N ALA A 248 -7.39 12.60 0.24
CA ALA A 248 -8.08 13.83 -0.10
C ALA A 248 -8.22 14.00 -1.63
N ASP A 249 -7.17 13.70 -2.38
CA ASP A 249 -7.22 13.72 -3.85
C ASP A 249 -8.22 12.68 -4.40
N CYS A 250 -8.26 11.48 -3.84
CA CYS A 250 -9.24 10.46 -4.24
C CYS A 250 -10.68 10.91 -3.98
N VAL A 251 -10.96 11.54 -2.83
CA VAL A 251 -12.31 11.99 -2.45
C VAL A 251 -12.76 13.19 -3.28
N PHE A 252 -11.89 14.18 -3.45
CA PHE A 252 -12.25 15.48 -4.06
C PHE A 252 -11.86 15.60 -5.53
N GLY A 253 -11.05 14.68 -6.08
CA GLY A 253 -10.61 14.71 -7.47
C GLY A 253 -9.71 15.89 -7.83
N ILE A 254 -8.85 16.31 -6.89
CA ILE A 254 -7.99 17.51 -7.04
C ILE A 254 -7.09 17.39 -8.24
N SER A 255 -6.50 16.22 -8.49
CA SER A 255 -5.64 15.92 -9.63
C SER A 255 -6.41 15.71 -10.95
N LYS A 256 -7.74 15.92 -10.99
CA LYS A 256 -8.59 15.76 -12.19
C LYS A 256 -8.47 14.37 -12.83
N LYS A 257 -8.58 13.30 -12.04
CA LYS A 257 -8.48 11.89 -12.43
C LYS A 257 -7.05 11.43 -12.80
N ARG A 258 -6.04 12.15 -12.39
CA ARG A 258 -4.63 11.74 -12.54
C ARG A 258 -4.08 11.06 -11.29
N ASN A 259 -4.93 10.41 -10.52
CA ASN A 259 -4.54 9.66 -9.33
C ASN A 259 -4.31 8.20 -9.70
N VAL A 260 -3.12 7.69 -9.41
CA VAL A 260 -2.70 6.32 -9.77
C VAL A 260 -3.58 5.23 -9.17
N PHE A 261 -4.16 5.46 -7.99
CA PHE A 261 -5.06 4.49 -7.34
C PHE A 261 -6.44 4.41 -8.00
N LEU A 262 -6.84 5.43 -8.76
CA LEU A 262 -8.14 5.52 -9.45
C LEU A 262 -8.03 5.44 -10.98
N ALA A 263 -6.81 5.46 -11.52
CA ALA A 263 -6.53 5.49 -12.96
C ALA A 263 -6.67 4.10 -13.62
#